data_f16eafa1ef7a746bff4d84eddbfbccc1
#
_entry.id   f16eafa1ef7a746bff4d84eddbfbccc1
#
_cell.length_a   1.000
_cell.length_b   1.000
_cell.length_c   1.000
_cell.angle_alpha   90.00
_cell.angle_beta   90.00
_cell.angle_gamma   90.00
#
_symmetry.space_group_name_H-M   'P 1'
#
loop_
_entity.id
_entity.type
_entity.pdbx_description
1 polymer ?
#
loop_
_entity_poly.entity_id
_entity_poly.type
_entity_poly.pdbx_seq_one_letter_code
_entity_poly.pdbx_strand_id
1 'polypeptide(L)'
;LETYLSRRLSAAKLLLIAEACGYQGGHFTGIAMTCERMILGYHKTVTPMMILGKEGTRISRKDSLFIKKEIQREKGFNEPTDTVAWSACLEAGLGPDEFILWNIFPFHPYKKGCFLSNRTPTDEELSVGLDYTRQLLEITGTLPIFAVGKKSEITLSAAGFSVIGLRHPANGGANIFRKGLKDNLPCS
;
A
#
# COMPACT_ATOMS: atom_id res chain seq x y z
N LEU A 1 -3.64 0.58 11.70
CA LEU A 1 -2.24 0.78 11.30
C LEU A 1 -1.28 0.25 12.37
N GLU A 2 -1.47 0.59 13.64
CA GLU A 2 -0.62 0.14 14.76
C GLU A 2 -0.41 -1.39 14.73
N THR A 3 -1.48 -2.19 14.74
CA THR A 3 -1.39 -3.66 14.67
C THR A 3 -0.60 -4.15 13.45
N TYR A 4 -0.75 -3.50 12.30
CA TYR A 4 -0.04 -3.83 11.06
C TYR A 4 1.47 -3.56 11.20
N LEU A 5 1.85 -2.38 11.71
CA LEU A 5 3.25 -1.99 11.87
C LEU A 5 3.93 -2.81 12.98
N SER A 6 3.31 -2.97 14.16
CA SER A 6 3.90 -3.70 15.30
C SER A 6 4.34 -5.11 14.93
N ARG A 7 3.64 -5.79 14.03
CA ARG A 7 4.02 -7.13 13.54
C ARG A 7 5.29 -7.11 12.67
N ARG A 8 5.59 -5.96 12.05
CA ARG A 8 6.62 -5.82 11.01
C ARG A 8 7.89 -5.12 11.48
N LEU A 9 7.84 -4.39 12.60
CA LEU A 9 8.97 -3.57 13.05
C LEU A 9 10.29 -4.34 13.20
N SER A 10 10.22 -5.60 13.64
CA SER A 10 11.43 -6.44 13.82
C SER A 10 11.65 -7.46 12.69
N ALA A 11 10.69 -7.63 11.79
CA ALA A 11 10.72 -8.68 10.78
C ALA A 11 10.89 -8.14 9.36
N ALA A 12 10.52 -6.88 9.12
CA ALA A 12 10.56 -6.30 7.79
C ALA A 12 11.98 -6.22 7.24
N LYS A 13 12.13 -6.61 5.98
CA LYS A 13 13.38 -6.60 5.21
C LYS A 13 13.41 -5.47 4.18
N LEU A 14 12.25 -4.88 3.89
CA LEU A 14 12.11 -3.80 2.91
C LEU A 14 10.82 -2.99 3.09
N LEU A 15 10.82 -1.81 2.46
CA LEU A 15 9.66 -0.92 2.33
C LEU A 15 9.25 -0.83 0.86
N LEU A 16 7.97 -1.00 0.55
CA LEU A 16 7.38 -0.59 -0.74
C LEU A 16 6.59 0.69 -0.51
N ILE A 17 6.99 1.76 -1.18
CA ILE A 17 6.38 3.08 -1.00
C ILE A 17 5.76 3.56 -2.30
N ALA A 18 4.42 3.71 -2.31
CA ALA A 18 3.66 4.30 -3.41
C ALA A 18 3.40 5.80 -3.18
N GLU A 19 2.80 6.51 -4.16
CA GLU A 19 2.58 7.95 -4.07
C GLU A 19 1.52 8.31 -3.01
N ALA A 20 0.33 7.72 -3.11
CA ALA A 20 -0.79 8.07 -2.25
C ALA A 20 -1.82 6.94 -2.13
N CYS A 21 -2.65 7.06 -1.11
CA CYS A 21 -3.73 6.13 -0.84
C CYS A 21 -4.87 6.28 -1.86
N GLY A 22 -5.31 5.18 -2.46
CA GLY A 22 -6.50 5.13 -3.31
C GLY A 22 -7.79 4.83 -2.53
N TYR A 23 -8.96 5.31 -3.04
CA TYR A 23 -10.23 5.10 -2.36
C TYR A 23 -10.66 3.62 -2.31
N GLN A 24 -10.22 2.81 -3.26
CA GLN A 24 -10.52 1.37 -3.26
C GLN A 24 -9.51 0.53 -2.46
N GLY A 25 -8.37 1.13 -2.14
CA GLY A 25 -7.27 0.52 -1.38
C GLY A 25 -7.28 0.93 0.09
N GLY A 26 -6.19 1.56 0.52
CA GLY A 26 -5.94 1.90 1.92
C GLY A 26 -6.89 2.91 2.56
N HIS A 27 -7.75 3.60 1.80
CA HIS A 27 -8.67 4.62 2.34
C HIS A 27 -9.53 4.10 3.50
N PHE A 28 -10.09 2.89 3.38
CA PHE A 28 -10.92 2.31 4.43
C PHE A 28 -10.13 1.51 5.46
N THR A 29 -8.99 0.96 5.08
CA THR A 29 -8.20 0.12 5.99
C THR A 29 -7.23 0.91 6.86
N GLY A 30 -6.82 2.09 6.40
CA GLY A 30 -5.72 2.85 6.98
C GLY A 30 -4.35 2.19 6.78
N ILE A 31 -4.24 1.18 5.89
CA ILE A 31 -3.01 0.46 5.57
C ILE A 31 -2.74 0.65 4.07
N ALA A 32 -1.56 1.14 3.74
CA ALA A 32 -1.16 1.38 2.35
C ALA A 32 -1.26 0.12 1.50
N MET A 33 -1.71 0.26 0.25
CA MET A 33 -1.84 -0.84 -0.71
C MET A 33 -2.53 -2.09 -0.14
N THR A 34 -3.52 -1.89 0.74
CA THR A 34 -4.26 -2.96 1.39
C THR A 34 -5.74 -2.64 1.39
N CYS A 35 -6.50 -3.29 0.53
CA CYS A 35 -7.91 -3.01 0.36
C CYS A 35 -8.80 -3.70 1.41
N GLU A 36 -10.01 -3.19 1.59
CA GLU A 36 -10.97 -3.70 2.58
C GLU A 36 -11.31 -5.18 2.37
N ARG A 37 -11.38 -5.64 1.12
CA ARG A 37 -11.64 -7.04 0.78
C ARG A 37 -10.61 -8.01 1.37
N MET A 38 -9.34 -7.59 1.48
CA MET A 38 -8.27 -8.38 2.08
C MET A 38 -8.48 -8.54 3.58
N ILE A 39 -8.75 -7.46 4.29
CA ILE A 39 -8.94 -7.51 5.75
C ILE A 39 -10.26 -8.17 6.16
N LEU A 40 -11.24 -8.26 5.25
CA LEU A 40 -12.51 -8.96 5.47
C LEU A 40 -12.47 -10.45 5.08
N GLY A 41 -11.33 -10.97 4.61
CA GLY A 41 -11.18 -12.38 4.25
C GLY A 41 -11.84 -12.79 2.92
N TYR A 42 -12.25 -11.83 2.10
CA TYR A 42 -12.85 -12.12 0.78
C TYR A 42 -11.84 -12.07 -0.37
N HIS A 43 -10.56 -11.85 -0.07
CA HIS A 43 -9.50 -11.92 -1.08
C HIS A 43 -8.98 -13.35 -1.22
N LYS A 44 -8.62 -13.77 -2.45
CA LYS A 44 -8.27 -15.17 -2.74
C LYS A 44 -6.94 -15.63 -2.10
N THR A 45 -5.97 -14.75 -1.99
CA THR A 45 -4.59 -15.08 -1.61
C THR A 45 -4.10 -14.35 -0.36
N VAL A 46 -4.60 -13.14 -0.11
CA VAL A 46 -4.18 -12.32 1.04
C VAL A 46 -5.28 -12.35 2.09
N THR A 47 -4.94 -12.79 3.29
CA THR A 47 -5.91 -12.98 4.38
C THR A 47 -5.72 -11.95 5.50
N PRO A 48 -6.75 -11.68 6.32
CA PRO A 48 -6.60 -10.80 7.50
C PRO A 48 -5.53 -11.30 8.47
N MET A 49 -5.34 -12.60 8.59
CA MET A 49 -4.28 -13.20 9.42
C MET A 49 -2.88 -12.80 8.95
N MET A 50 -2.63 -12.75 7.63
CA MET A 50 -1.37 -12.26 7.05
C MET A 50 -1.14 -10.78 7.33
N ILE A 51 -2.20 -9.98 7.34
CA ILE A 51 -2.12 -8.52 7.48
C ILE A 51 -2.05 -8.09 8.94
N LEU A 52 -2.99 -8.61 9.76
CA LEU A 52 -3.27 -8.14 11.12
C LEU A 52 -2.94 -9.18 12.20
N GLY A 53 -2.75 -10.46 11.83
CA GLY A 53 -2.65 -11.57 12.80
C GLY A 53 -3.98 -11.87 13.50
N LYS A 54 -5.07 -11.32 13.04
CA LYS A 54 -6.42 -11.49 13.55
C LYS A 54 -7.46 -11.17 12.49
N GLU A 55 -8.71 -11.48 12.74
CA GLU A 55 -9.83 -11.07 11.89
C GLU A 55 -9.92 -9.54 11.79
N GLY A 56 -10.25 -9.07 10.61
CA GLY A 56 -10.47 -7.66 10.34
C GLY A 56 -11.94 -7.27 10.45
N THR A 57 -12.18 -5.97 10.61
CA THR A 57 -13.54 -5.41 10.69
C THR A 57 -13.80 -4.50 9.51
N ARG A 58 -15.06 -4.41 9.11
CA ARG A 58 -15.49 -3.53 8.05
C ARG A 58 -15.51 -2.07 8.52
N ILE A 59 -14.98 -1.18 7.71
CA ILE A 59 -14.99 0.27 7.96
C ILE A 59 -15.99 0.98 7.05
N SER A 60 -16.11 0.55 5.77
CA SER A 60 -17.08 1.14 4.85
C SER A 60 -18.52 0.79 5.25
N ARG A 61 -19.43 1.73 5.13
CA ARG A 61 -20.86 1.50 5.41
C ARG A 61 -21.53 0.79 4.24
N LYS A 62 -22.08 -0.40 4.46
CA LYS A 62 -22.77 -1.20 3.43
C LYS A 62 -23.96 -0.48 2.78
N ASP A 63 -24.68 0.30 3.57
CA ASP A 63 -25.86 1.06 3.17
C ASP A 63 -25.55 2.41 2.52
N SER A 64 -24.27 2.77 2.37
CA SER A 64 -23.87 4.03 1.77
C SER A 64 -24.38 4.16 0.32
N LEU A 65 -25.05 5.27 0.02
CA LEU A 65 -25.52 5.62 -1.33
C LEU A 65 -24.36 5.86 -2.32
N PHE A 66 -23.14 6.10 -1.83
CA PHE A 66 -21.94 6.28 -2.66
C PHE A 66 -21.39 4.95 -3.19
N ILE A 67 -21.69 3.81 -2.54
CA ILE A 67 -21.30 2.49 -3.03
C ILE A 67 -22.30 2.04 -4.10
N LYS A 68 -21.85 2.00 -5.35
CA LYS A 68 -22.72 1.68 -6.50
C LYS A 68 -22.74 0.20 -6.88
N LYS A 69 -21.70 -0.56 -6.49
CA LYS A 69 -21.54 -1.97 -6.87
C LYS A 69 -21.91 -2.89 -5.72
N GLU A 70 -22.81 -3.85 -5.96
CA GLU A 70 -23.27 -4.82 -4.95
C GLU A 70 -22.09 -5.61 -4.36
N ILE A 71 -21.14 -6.05 -5.21
CA ILE A 71 -19.96 -6.77 -4.76
C ILE A 71 -19.10 -5.96 -3.76
N GLN A 72 -19.12 -4.62 -3.83
CA GLN A 72 -18.44 -3.77 -2.85
C GLN A 72 -19.26 -3.65 -1.55
N ARG A 73 -20.59 -3.70 -1.65
CA ARG A 73 -21.48 -3.76 -0.48
C ARG A 73 -21.29 -5.06 0.29
N GLU A 74 -21.21 -6.18 -0.41
CA GLU A 74 -21.07 -7.50 0.20
C GLU A 74 -19.65 -7.75 0.73
N LYS A 75 -18.62 -7.56 -0.13
CA LYS A 75 -17.25 -8.04 0.10
C LYS A 75 -16.23 -6.94 0.36
N GLY A 76 -16.66 -5.67 0.44
CA GLY A 76 -15.75 -4.55 0.59
C GLY A 76 -15.07 -4.14 -0.71
N PHE A 77 -14.37 -3.02 -0.66
CA PHE A 77 -13.62 -2.49 -1.80
C PHE A 77 -12.42 -3.38 -2.15
N ASN A 78 -12.07 -3.39 -3.44
CA ASN A 78 -10.92 -4.12 -3.97
C ASN A 78 -10.12 -3.23 -4.91
N GLU A 79 -8.81 -3.14 -4.65
CA GLU A 79 -7.86 -2.40 -5.49
C GLU A 79 -6.92 -3.39 -6.20
N PRO A 80 -6.90 -3.42 -7.54
CA PRO A 80 -6.02 -4.34 -8.26
C PRO A 80 -4.53 -4.13 -7.97
N THR A 81 -4.10 -2.89 -7.79
CA THR A 81 -2.71 -2.57 -7.44
C THR A 81 -2.30 -3.21 -6.12
N ASP A 82 -3.18 -3.19 -5.11
CA ASP A 82 -2.94 -3.81 -3.81
C ASP A 82 -2.73 -5.32 -3.94
N THR A 83 -3.59 -5.96 -4.77
CA THR A 83 -3.46 -7.39 -5.08
C THR A 83 -2.09 -7.71 -5.67
N VAL A 84 -1.62 -6.89 -6.62
CA VAL A 84 -0.30 -7.10 -7.26
C VAL A 84 0.83 -6.85 -6.27
N ALA A 85 0.76 -5.80 -5.45
CA ALA A 85 1.82 -5.49 -4.48
C ALA A 85 2.00 -6.63 -3.46
N TRP A 86 0.92 -7.08 -2.84
CA TRP A 86 0.95 -8.21 -1.90
C TRP A 86 1.43 -9.50 -2.55
N SER A 87 0.81 -9.89 -3.68
CA SER A 87 1.16 -11.15 -4.33
C SER A 87 2.60 -11.16 -4.82
N ALA A 88 3.13 -10.05 -5.32
CA ALA A 88 4.51 -9.97 -5.76
C ALA A 88 5.52 -10.21 -4.63
N CYS A 89 5.26 -9.65 -3.44
CA CYS A 89 6.10 -9.89 -2.27
C CYS A 89 6.08 -11.37 -1.86
N LEU A 90 4.89 -11.96 -1.77
CA LEU A 90 4.72 -13.38 -1.41
C LEU A 90 5.34 -14.33 -2.46
N GLU A 91 5.12 -14.07 -3.74
CA GLU A 91 5.70 -14.82 -4.86
C GLU A 91 7.24 -14.71 -4.94
N ALA A 92 7.79 -13.60 -4.44
CA ALA A 92 9.22 -13.40 -4.33
C ALA A 92 9.85 -14.10 -3.10
N GLY A 93 9.04 -14.82 -2.31
CA GLY A 93 9.48 -15.61 -1.16
C GLY A 93 9.49 -14.86 0.18
N LEU A 94 8.98 -13.62 0.22
CA LEU A 94 8.86 -12.88 1.46
C LEU A 94 7.66 -13.38 2.29
N GLY A 95 7.88 -13.54 3.59
CA GLY A 95 6.79 -13.76 4.54
C GLY A 95 5.90 -12.52 4.70
N PRO A 96 4.65 -12.64 5.15
CA PRO A 96 3.69 -11.53 5.22
C PRO A 96 4.12 -10.41 6.19
N ASP A 97 5.01 -10.67 7.12
CA ASP A 97 5.54 -9.70 8.06
C ASP A 97 6.93 -9.15 7.64
N GLU A 98 7.52 -9.67 6.54
CA GLU A 98 8.86 -9.30 6.07
C GLU A 98 8.90 -8.08 5.14
N PHE A 99 7.77 -7.42 4.89
CA PHE A 99 7.71 -6.18 4.13
C PHE A 99 6.69 -5.20 4.71
N ILE A 100 6.97 -3.92 4.53
CA ILE A 100 6.03 -2.85 4.89
C ILE A 100 5.57 -2.16 3.61
N LEU A 101 4.26 -2.04 3.44
CA LEU A 101 3.63 -1.23 2.41
C LEU A 101 3.33 0.14 2.99
N TRP A 102 3.72 1.20 2.28
CA TRP A 102 3.54 2.58 2.69
C TRP A 102 3.12 3.47 1.52
N ASN A 103 2.58 4.63 1.79
CA ASN A 103 2.36 5.70 0.82
C ASN A 103 3.09 6.95 1.29
N ILE A 104 3.74 7.70 0.38
CA ILE A 104 4.33 8.99 0.70
C ILE A 104 3.26 9.85 1.37
N PHE A 105 2.11 10.06 0.71
CA PHE A 105 0.95 10.69 1.33
C PHE A 105 0.02 9.61 1.88
N PRO A 106 0.02 9.36 3.22
CA PRO A 106 -0.70 8.22 3.80
C PRO A 106 -2.21 8.42 3.87
N PHE A 107 -2.70 9.61 3.51
CA PHE A 107 -4.11 9.92 3.44
C PHE A 107 -4.65 9.78 2.01
N HIS A 108 -5.98 9.82 1.88
CA HIS A 108 -6.63 9.68 0.57
C HIS A 108 -6.88 11.05 -0.07
N PRO A 109 -6.18 11.42 -1.16
CA PRO A 109 -6.44 12.63 -1.91
C PRO A 109 -7.63 12.42 -2.85
N TYR A 110 -8.70 13.19 -2.65
CA TYR A 110 -9.94 13.09 -3.43
C TYR A 110 -10.32 14.41 -4.09
N LYS A 111 -11.17 14.35 -5.10
CA LYS A 111 -11.73 15.54 -5.76
C LYS A 111 -12.80 16.15 -4.86
N LYS A 112 -12.79 17.47 -4.72
CA LYS A 112 -13.76 18.21 -3.90
C LYS A 112 -15.20 17.75 -4.21
N GLY A 113 -15.94 17.39 -3.17
CA GLY A 113 -17.32 16.89 -3.29
C GLY A 113 -17.47 15.44 -3.77
N CYS A 114 -16.39 14.70 -4.06
CA CYS A 114 -16.43 13.33 -4.52
C CYS A 114 -15.46 12.44 -3.73
N PHE A 115 -15.85 12.00 -2.54
CA PHE A 115 -15.01 11.22 -1.61
C PHE A 115 -14.52 9.87 -2.17
N LEU A 116 -15.27 9.25 -3.07
CA LEU A 116 -14.87 8.01 -3.74
C LEU A 116 -14.25 8.30 -5.13
N SER A 117 -13.28 9.19 -5.16
CA SER A 117 -12.48 9.51 -6.34
C SER A 117 -11.01 9.60 -5.96
N ASN A 118 -10.11 9.47 -6.93
CA ASN A 118 -8.69 9.70 -6.74
C ASN A 118 -8.26 10.99 -7.47
N ARG A 119 -7.29 11.69 -6.90
CA ARG A 119 -6.48 12.70 -7.56
C ARG A 119 -5.01 12.54 -7.17
N THR A 120 -4.12 13.18 -7.89
CA THR A 120 -2.72 13.33 -7.48
C THR A 120 -2.66 14.21 -6.22
N PRO A 121 -1.83 13.87 -5.23
CA PRO A 121 -1.51 14.77 -4.12
C PRO A 121 -0.91 16.09 -4.61
N THR A 122 -1.08 17.16 -3.85
CA THR A 122 -0.34 18.43 -4.06
C THR A 122 1.08 18.29 -3.50
N ASP A 123 1.95 19.24 -3.85
CA ASP A 123 3.33 19.25 -3.35
C ASP A 123 3.37 19.46 -1.83
N GLU A 124 2.42 20.24 -1.26
CA GLU A 124 2.27 20.40 0.18
C GLU A 124 1.84 19.09 0.86
N GLU A 125 0.90 18.37 0.26
CA GLU A 125 0.47 17.06 0.76
C GLU A 125 1.62 16.05 0.73
N LEU A 126 2.42 16.04 -0.34
CA LEU A 126 3.61 15.21 -0.44
C LEU A 126 4.68 15.59 0.59
N SER A 127 4.89 16.89 0.83
CA SER A 127 5.83 17.39 1.85
C SER A 127 5.45 16.89 3.24
N VAL A 128 4.18 17.04 3.64
CA VAL A 128 3.67 16.50 4.92
C VAL A 128 3.83 14.97 4.96
N GLY A 129 3.56 14.29 3.85
CA GLY A 129 3.69 12.84 3.76
C GLY A 129 5.13 12.34 3.90
N LEU A 130 6.11 13.11 3.40
CA LEU A 130 7.53 12.79 3.58
C LEU A 130 7.96 12.83 5.05
N ASP A 131 7.37 13.69 5.87
CA ASP A 131 7.65 13.71 7.32
C ASP A 131 7.15 12.42 8.00
N TYR A 132 5.98 11.92 7.61
CA TYR A 132 5.53 10.59 8.08
C TYR A 132 6.43 9.46 7.58
N THR A 133 6.97 9.58 6.37
CA THR A 133 7.94 8.58 5.84
C THR A 133 9.24 8.60 6.63
N ARG A 134 9.75 9.77 7.03
CA ARG A 134 10.93 9.89 7.92
C ARG A 134 10.68 9.26 9.28
N GLN A 135 9.53 9.57 9.90
CA GLN A 135 9.14 8.97 11.19
C GLN A 135 9.02 7.44 11.11
N LEU A 136 8.49 6.91 9.98
CA LEU A 136 8.45 5.46 9.77
C LEU A 136 9.86 4.86 9.75
N LEU A 137 10.82 5.49 9.06
CA LEU A 137 12.20 5.03 8.99
C LEU A 137 12.93 5.14 10.34
N GLU A 138 12.60 6.11 11.17
CA GLU A 138 13.10 6.21 12.56
C GLU A 138 12.66 5.00 13.40
N ILE A 139 11.42 4.52 13.19
CA ILE A 139 10.85 3.38 13.92
C ILE A 139 11.34 2.05 13.37
N THR A 140 11.46 1.91 12.05
CA THR A 140 11.82 0.64 11.40
C THR A 140 13.32 0.43 11.22
N GLY A 141 14.12 1.49 11.41
CA GLY A 141 15.51 1.51 11.00
C GLY A 141 15.70 1.63 9.49
N THR A 142 16.96 1.54 9.06
CA THR A 142 17.31 1.64 7.64
C THR A 142 16.95 0.37 6.90
N LEU A 143 15.90 0.42 6.10
CA LEU A 143 15.44 -0.65 5.21
C LEU A 143 15.59 -0.24 3.74
N PRO A 144 15.85 -1.18 2.81
CA PRO A 144 15.77 -0.92 1.38
C PRO A 144 14.39 -0.37 1.00
N ILE A 145 14.36 0.73 0.24
CA ILE A 145 13.13 1.38 -0.21
C ILE A 145 12.89 1.07 -1.68
N PHE A 146 11.76 0.46 -1.97
CA PHE A 146 11.27 0.23 -3.32
C PHE A 146 10.15 1.24 -3.63
N ALA A 147 10.43 2.16 -4.53
CA ALA A 147 9.47 3.19 -4.94
C ALA A 147 8.52 2.64 -6.01
N VAL A 148 7.23 2.58 -5.72
CA VAL A 148 6.19 2.03 -6.60
C VAL A 148 5.69 3.09 -7.57
N GLY A 149 6.22 3.06 -8.79
CA GLY A 149 5.91 4.01 -9.86
C GLY A 149 6.82 5.23 -9.90
N LYS A 150 6.89 5.85 -11.09
CA LYS A 150 7.86 6.92 -11.38
C LYS A 150 7.69 8.16 -10.51
N LYS A 151 6.46 8.53 -10.17
CA LYS A 151 6.20 9.69 -9.29
C LYS A 151 6.74 9.46 -7.87
N SER A 152 6.50 8.28 -7.31
CA SER A 152 7.03 7.89 -6.01
C SER A 152 8.57 7.92 -6.01
N GLU A 153 9.19 7.35 -7.04
CA GLU A 153 10.65 7.36 -7.23
C GLU A 153 11.21 8.80 -7.26
N ILE A 154 10.64 9.68 -8.08
CA ILE A 154 11.08 11.07 -8.21
C ILE A 154 10.94 11.80 -6.86
N THR A 155 9.78 11.70 -6.21
CA THR A 155 9.51 12.41 -4.95
C THR A 155 10.45 11.96 -3.83
N LEU A 156 10.64 10.66 -3.67
CA LEU A 156 11.53 10.11 -2.64
C LEU A 156 13.00 10.44 -2.91
N SER A 157 13.45 10.32 -4.18
CA SER A 157 14.83 10.69 -4.56
C SER A 157 15.09 12.18 -4.34
N ALA A 158 14.15 13.05 -4.70
CA ALA A 158 14.26 14.50 -4.46
C ALA A 158 14.32 14.85 -2.97
N ALA A 159 13.69 14.03 -2.11
CA ALA A 159 13.73 14.16 -0.66
C ALA A 159 15.00 13.56 0.00
N GLY A 160 15.94 13.05 -0.81
CA GLY A 160 17.24 12.51 -0.36
C GLY A 160 17.23 11.03 0.01
N PHE A 161 16.14 10.29 -0.26
CA PHE A 161 16.12 8.85 -0.01
C PHE A 161 16.82 8.07 -1.14
N SER A 162 17.61 7.06 -0.77
CA SER A 162 18.11 6.06 -1.73
C SER A 162 17.00 5.06 -2.01
N VAL A 163 16.56 4.98 -3.27
CA VAL A 163 15.40 4.14 -3.64
C VAL A 163 15.67 3.29 -4.88
N ILE A 164 15.02 2.14 -4.94
CA ILE A 164 14.94 1.28 -6.12
C ILE A 164 13.59 1.54 -6.79
N GLY A 165 13.60 2.12 -8.00
CA GLY A 165 12.38 2.42 -8.74
C GLY A 165 11.73 1.16 -9.33
N LEU A 166 10.45 0.94 -9.06
CA LEU A 166 9.66 -0.13 -9.66
C LEU A 166 8.59 0.45 -10.59
N ARG A 167 8.29 -0.25 -11.70
CA ARG A 167 7.16 0.09 -12.57
C ARG A 167 5.86 -0.04 -11.78
N HIS A 168 4.99 0.98 -11.83
CA HIS A 168 3.66 0.89 -11.19
C HIS A 168 2.84 -0.28 -11.75
N PRO A 169 2.14 -1.07 -10.92
CA PRO A 169 1.38 -2.25 -11.38
C PRO A 169 0.25 -1.95 -12.38
N ALA A 170 -0.35 -0.77 -12.33
CA ALA A 170 -1.44 -0.38 -13.22
C ALA A 170 -1.00 -0.32 -14.70
N ASN A 171 -1.99 -0.27 -15.60
CA ASN A 171 -1.80 -0.09 -17.04
C ASN A 171 -0.80 -1.11 -17.64
N GLY A 172 -1.01 -2.39 -17.35
CA GLY A 172 -0.19 -3.49 -17.85
C GLY A 172 1.17 -3.65 -17.18
N GLY A 173 1.45 -2.88 -16.11
CA GLY A 173 2.73 -2.90 -15.42
C GLY A 173 2.95 -4.06 -14.44
N ALA A 174 1.94 -4.90 -14.16
CA ALA A 174 2.00 -5.92 -13.12
C ALA A 174 3.17 -6.90 -13.24
N ASN A 175 3.44 -7.43 -14.43
CA ASN A 175 4.54 -8.38 -14.67
C ASN A 175 5.91 -7.70 -14.56
N ILE A 176 6.03 -6.45 -15.04
CA ILE A 176 7.27 -5.67 -14.93
C ILE A 176 7.54 -5.34 -13.46
N PHE A 177 6.50 -5.00 -12.68
CA PHE A 177 6.60 -4.78 -11.25
C PHE A 177 7.11 -6.03 -10.51
N ARG A 178 6.49 -7.20 -10.75
CA ARG A 178 6.92 -8.48 -10.14
C ARG A 178 8.36 -8.81 -10.46
N LYS A 179 8.73 -8.70 -11.74
CA LYS A 179 10.10 -8.94 -12.17
C LYS A 179 11.07 -7.97 -11.51
N GLY A 180 10.78 -6.66 -11.54
CA GLY A 180 11.62 -5.63 -10.93
C GLY A 180 11.81 -5.84 -9.43
N LEU A 181 10.76 -6.21 -8.70
CA LEU A 181 10.86 -6.54 -7.28
C LEU A 181 11.79 -7.74 -7.08
N LYS A 182 11.54 -8.85 -7.76
CA LYS A 182 12.32 -10.09 -7.62
C LYS A 182 13.80 -9.90 -7.95
N ASP A 183 14.11 -9.17 -9.03
CA ASP A 183 15.48 -8.96 -9.52
C ASP A 183 16.31 -8.07 -8.57
N ASN A 184 15.67 -7.28 -7.71
CA ASN A 184 16.35 -6.35 -6.80
C ASN A 184 16.25 -6.74 -5.32
N LEU A 185 15.62 -7.87 -5.01
CA LEU A 185 15.71 -8.39 -3.64
C LEU A 185 17.13 -8.82 -3.32
N PRO A 186 17.64 -8.55 -2.10
CA PRO A 186 18.94 -9.08 -1.69
C PRO A 186 18.90 -10.60 -1.78
N CYS A 187 19.98 -11.20 -2.32
CA CYS A 187 20.15 -12.66 -2.30
C CYS A 187 20.09 -13.14 -0.85
N SER A 188 19.17 -14.04 -0.57
CA SER A 188 19.04 -14.73 0.74
C SER A 188 20.21 -15.69 0.97
#